data_995491ca38fbe982cd67f7582ebe6236
#
_entry.id   995491ca38fbe982cd67f7582ebe6236
#
_cell.length_a   1.000
_cell.length_b   1.000
_cell.length_c   1.000
_cell.angle_alpha   90.00
_cell.angle_beta   90.00
_cell.angle_gamma   90.00
#
_symmetry.space_group_name_H-M   'P 1'
#
loop_
_entity.id
_entity.type
_entity.pdbx_description
1 polymer ?
#
loop_
_entity_poly.entity_id
_entity_poly.type
_entity_poly.pdbx_seq_one_letter_code
_entity_poly.pdbx_strand_id
1 'polypeptide(L)'
;MIAHSSYVVFDTETTGMPPGARIIEIGAIKVVENKIVDTFELLLNPECNIPFHVIRVHGIDNSMVANEPIAAAALPAFIDWAGDFPLVGHNVSFDAAMLASELWRADMRVNKNNTYCTLSASRKLLERKSNSLSDLTRDLNLPNQVSHRALADAENTFHLLQHIEKECGAELCWSKMGNGAPLSSFKPSQVHLPKRFHALREAAENRTSLHIDYRLANGRDVVIKIHPRLIYNSGERTIIEAKCDTSGITKTYLLDSILSIDI
;
A
#
# COMPACT_ATOMS: atom_id res chain seq x y z
N MET A 1 -19.09 -15.07 -13.45
CA MET A 1 -18.39 -13.78 -13.13
C MET A 1 -18.13 -13.11 -14.46
N ILE A 2 -18.41 -11.82 -14.58
CA ILE A 2 -18.29 -11.11 -15.88
C ILE A 2 -16.83 -10.65 -16.00
N ALA A 3 -16.22 -10.87 -17.17
CA ALA A 3 -14.92 -10.27 -17.49
C ALA A 3 -15.08 -8.75 -17.57
N HIS A 4 -14.14 -8.01 -17.00
CA HIS A 4 -14.12 -6.56 -17.10
C HIS A 4 -13.30 -6.14 -18.31
N SER A 5 -13.84 -5.28 -19.16
CA SER A 5 -13.12 -4.65 -20.29
C SER A 5 -12.53 -3.30 -19.92
N SER A 6 -12.88 -2.77 -18.74
CA SER A 6 -12.43 -1.47 -18.25
C SER A 6 -12.02 -1.60 -16.77
N TYR A 7 -10.77 -1.22 -16.46
CA TYR A 7 -10.15 -1.35 -15.14
C TYR A 7 -8.90 -0.47 -15.03
N VAL A 8 -8.38 -0.33 -13.85
CA VAL A 8 -7.07 0.27 -13.58
C VAL A 8 -6.11 -0.82 -13.13
N VAL A 9 -4.97 -0.96 -13.80
CA VAL A 9 -3.85 -1.77 -13.30
C VAL A 9 -2.92 -0.85 -12.54
N PHE A 10 -2.50 -1.25 -11.34
CA PHE A 10 -1.61 -0.44 -10.51
C PHE A 10 -0.60 -1.29 -9.76
N ASP A 11 0.50 -0.68 -9.45
CA ASP A 11 1.59 -1.21 -8.65
C ASP A 11 2.17 -0.11 -7.76
N THR A 12 2.85 -0.48 -6.67
CA THR A 12 3.45 0.47 -5.73
C THR A 12 4.86 0.06 -5.33
N GLU A 13 5.80 1.02 -5.37
CA GLU A 13 7.07 0.86 -4.68
C GLU A 13 6.97 1.43 -3.26
N THR A 14 7.66 0.80 -2.32
CA THR A 14 7.44 1.05 -0.90
C THR A 14 8.72 1.04 -0.08
N THR A 15 8.66 1.57 1.14
CA THR A 15 9.79 1.49 2.08
C THR A 15 9.92 0.12 2.77
N GLY A 16 9.08 -0.86 2.43
CA GLY A 16 9.08 -2.20 3.01
C GLY A 16 7.70 -2.85 3.00
N MET A 17 7.39 -3.66 4.02
CA MET A 17 6.14 -4.42 4.11
C MET A 17 5.07 -3.69 4.93
N PRO A 18 3.77 -3.77 4.52
CA PRO A 18 2.68 -3.24 5.32
C PRO A 18 2.59 -3.96 6.70
N PRO A 19 1.99 -3.32 7.72
CA PRO A 19 1.30 -2.04 7.69
C PRO A 19 2.18 -0.82 7.96
N GLY A 20 3.42 -0.98 8.41
CA GLY A 20 4.29 0.11 8.83
C GLY A 20 5.05 0.78 7.69
N ALA A 21 5.10 0.18 6.51
CA ALA A 21 5.76 0.76 5.35
C ALA A 21 4.97 1.95 4.77
N ARG A 22 5.67 2.75 3.94
CA ARG A 22 5.14 3.92 3.23
C ARG A 22 5.27 3.70 1.73
N ILE A 23 4.33 4.22 0.95
CA ILE A 23 4.44 4.25 -0.51
C ILE A 23 5.43 5.34 -0.92
N ILE A 24 6.31 5.03 -1.88
CA ILE A 24 7.28 5.96 -2.47
C ILE A 24 7.08 6.17 -3.97
N GLU A 25 6.37 5.26 -4.64
CA GLU A 25 5.96 5.41 -6.02
C GLU A 25 4.59 4.75 -6.23
N ILE A 26 3.74 5.37 -7.04
CA ILE A 26 2.52 4.77 -7.59
C ILE A 26 2.64 4.81 -9.09
N GLY A 27 2.52 3.66 -9.74
CA GLY A 27 2.40 3.53 -11.18
C GLY A 27 1.08 2.86 -11.54
N ALA A 28 0.36 3.42 -12.49
CA ALA A 28 -0.91 2.84 -12.90
C ALA A 28 -1.23 3.12 -14.37
N ILE A 29 -2.01 2.23 -14.96
CA ILE A 29 -2.57 2.39 -16.30
C ILE A 29 -4.08 2.26 -16.25
N LYS A 30 -4.78 3.10 -16.97
CA LYS A 30 -6.23 3.04 -17.15
C LYS A 30 -6.54 2.32 -18.44
N VAL A 31 -7.31 1.26 -18.34
CA VAL A 31 -7.75 0.43 -19.48
C VAL A 31 -9.24 0.65 -19.68
N VAL A 32 -9.64 0.94 -20.93
CA VAL A 32 -11.03 1.05 -21.36
C VAL A 32 -11.19 0.24 -22.65
N GLU A 33 -12.18 -0.63 -22.68
CA GLU A 33 -12.41 -1.54 -23.81
C GLU A 33 -11.12 -2.31 -24.21
N ASN A 34 -10.40 -2.81 -23.20
CA ASN A 34 -9.15 -3.56 -23.32
C ASN A 34 -7.99 -2.78 -23.99
N LYS A 35 -8.04 -1.45 -23.98
CA LYS A 35 -6.97 -0.58 -24.48
C LYS A 35 -6.49 0.34 -23.39
N ILE A 36 -5.18 0.55 -23.30
CA ILE A 36 -4.61 1.58 -22.44
C ILE A 36 -5.03 2.94 -23.00
N VAL A 37 -5.71 3.75 -22.20
CA VAL A 37 -6.18 5.09 -22.56
C VAL A 37 -5.47 6.19 -21.80
N ASP A 38 -4.87 5.89 -20.64
CA ASP A 38 -4.18 6.87 -19.81
C ASP A 38 -3.20 6.19 -18.85
N THR A 39 -2.22 6.94 -18.35
CA THR A 39 -1.21 6.49 -17.39
C THR A 39 -1.11 7.45 -16.23
N PHE A 40 -0.76 6.93 -15.06
CA PHE A 40 -0.49 7.69 -13.86
C PHE A 40 0.84 7.24 -13.26
N GLU A 41 1.75 8.17 -13.03
CA GLU A 41 3.02 7.89 -12.36
C GLU A 41 3.33 9.03 -11.39
N LEU A 42 3.68 8.68 -10.16
CA LEU A 42 3.93 9.67 -9.12
C LEU A 42 4.90 9.13 -8.07
N LEU A 43 5.99 9.87 -7.84
CA LEU A 43 6.86 9.69 -6.69
C LEU A 43 6.28 10.40 -5.46
N LEU A 44 6.48 9.79 -4.29
CA LEU A 44 5.96 10.29 -3.01
C LEU A 44 7.07 10.40 -1.98
N ASN A 45 7.05 11.47 -1.21
CA ASN A 45 7.88 11.59 -0.01
C ASN A 45 7.29 10.72 1.12
N PRO A 46 7.98 9.66 1.55
CA PRO A 46 7.47 8.76 2.58
C PRO A 46 7.56 9.35 4.00
N GLU A 47 8.09 10.56 4.18
CA GLU A 47 8.34 11.20 5.49
C GLU A 47 9.23 10.36 6.43
N CYS A 48 9.97 9.40 5.91
CA CYS A 48 10.91 8.55 6.63
C CYS A 48 12.04 8.09 5.71
N ASN A 49 13.11 7.57 6.29
CA ASN A 49 14.21 7.03 5.50
C ASN A 49 13.81 5.74 4.78
N ILE A 50 14.20 5.63 3.52
CA ILE A 50 14.08 4.41 2.73
C ILE A 50 15.22 3.46 3.09
N PRO A 51 14.93 2.22 3.56
CA PRO A 51 15.98 1.27 3.93
C PRO A 51 16.85 0.89 2.73
N PHE A 52 18.17 0.81 2.93
CA PHE A 52 19.12 0.54 1.86
C PHE A 52 18.83 -0.77 1.08
N HIS A 53 18.39 -1.80 1.79
CA HIS A 53 18.05 -3.07 1.14
C HIS A 53 16.86 -2.97 0.19
N VAL A 54 15.95 -2.03 0.44
CA VAL A 54 14.78 -1.77 -0.42
C VAL A 54 15.18 -0.90 -1.62
N ILE A 55 16.03 0.13 -1.40
CA ILE A 55 16.63 0.94 -2.49
C ILE A 55 17.29 0.03 -3.54
N ARG A 56 17.95 -1.03 -3.11
CA ARG A 56 18.61 -2.00 -4.03
C ARG A 56 17.61 -2.75 -4.91
N VAL A 57 16.34 -2.79 -4.58
CA VAL A 57 15.29 -3.46 -5.37
C VAL A 57 14.75 -2.52 -6.44
N HIS A 58 14.25 -1.35 -6.07
CA HIS A 58 13.56 -0.43 -6.99
C HIS A 58 14.40 0.78 -7.44
N GLY A 59 15.59 0.99 -6.85
CA GLY A 59 16.49 2.07 -7.24
C GLY A 59 16.09 3.48 -6.77
N ILE A 60 14.97 3.64 -6.06
CA ILE A 60 14.50 4.95 -5.59
C ILE A 60 15.15 5.25 -4.24
N ASP A 61 15.95 6.31 -4.17
CA ASP A 61 16.63 6.71 -2.95
C ASP A 61 15.97 7.95 -2.28
N ASN A 62 16.47 8.28 -1.09
CA ASN A 62 15.92 9.39 -0.30
C ASN A 62 16.03 10.75 -1.02
N SER A 63 17.02 10.95 -1.89
CA SER A 63 17.18 12.23 -2.61
C SER A 63 16.15 12.42 -3.71
N MET A 64 15.71 11.32 -4.32
CA MET A 64 14.70 11.34 -5.39
C MET A 64 13.32 11.75 -4.86
N VAL A 65 13.01 11.40 -3.61
CA VAL A 65 11.68 11.65 -3.02
C VAL A 65 11.64 12.83 -2.05
N ALA A 66 12.78 13.44 -1.75
CA ALA A 66 12.89 14.48 -0.70
C ALA A 66 11.97 15.69 -0.93
N ASN A 67 11.79 16.09 -2.20
CA ASN A 67 10.98 17.24 -2.60
C ASN A 67 9.63 16.86 -3.20
N GLU A 68 9.31 15.56 -3.22
CA GLU A 68 8.05 15.08 -3.75
C GLU A 68 6.89 15.29 -2.76
N PRO A 69 5.63 15.32 -3.22
CA PRO A 69 4.50 15.48 -2.33
C PRO A 69 4.37 14.28 -1.37
N ILE A 70 3.89 14.54 -0.16
CA ILE A 70 3.51 13.48 0.77
C ILE A 70 2.21 12.79 0.30
N ALA A 71 1.98 11.55 0.74
CA ALA A 71 0.81 10.76 0.34
C ALA A 71 -0.52 11.49 0.57
N ALA A 72 -0.68 12.21 1.70
CA ALA A 72 -1.88 12.96 2.00
C ALA A 72 -2.20 14.07 0.96
N ALA A 73 -1.18 14.64 0.33
CA ALA A 73 -1.36 15.68 -0.70
C ALA A 73 -1.60 15.08 -2.10
N ALA A 74 -1.03 13.91 -2.38
CA ALA A 74 -0.99 13.32 -3.72
C ALA A 74 -2.11 12.30 -3.99
N LEU A 75 -2.50 11.52 -2.98
CA LEU A 75 -3.52 10.47 -3.14
C LEU A 75 -4.89 10.95 -3.65
N PRO A 76 -5.39 12.17 -3.32
CA PRO A 76 -6.62 12.65 -3.91
C PRO A 76 -6.61 12.59 -5.43
N ALA A 77 -5.51 13.01 -6.07
CA ALA A 77 -5.37 13.00 -7.53
C ALA A 77 -5.40 11.57 -8.10
N PHE A 78 -4.72 10.61 -7.43
CA PHE A 78 -4.77 9.21 -7.84
C PHE A 78 -6.18 8.62 -7.71
N ILE A 79 -6.86 8.87 -6.60
CA ILE A 79 -8.22 8.35 -6.35
C ILE A 79 -9.22 8.93 -7.36
N ASP A 80 -9.16 10.22 -7.63
CA ASP A 80 -10.01 10.88 -8.62
C ASP A 80 -9.72 10.36 -10.03
N TRP A 81 -8.43 10.17 -10.36
CA TRP A 81 -8.02 9.60 -11.64
C TRP A 81 -8.47 8.12 -11.77
N ALA A 82 -8.29 7.29 -10.75
CA ALA A 82 -8.73 5.90 -10.77
C ALA A 82 -10.27 5.77 -10.86
N GLY A 83 -11.01 6.69 -10.25
CA GLY A 83 -12.47 6.66 -10.22
C GLY A 83 -13.02 5.39 -9.59
N ASP A 84 -14.14 4.89 -10.12
CA ASP A 84 -14.81 3.67 -9.62
C ASP A 84 -14.37 2.39 -10.35
N PHE A 85 -13.32 2.46 -11.17
CA PHE A 85 -12.84 1.29 -11.91
C PHE A 85 -12.34 0.19 -10.96
N PRO A 86 -12.52 -1.10 -11.34
CA PRO A 86 -11.84 -2.21 -10.67
C PRO A 86 -10.32 -2.00 -10.68
N LEU A 87 -9.65 -2.35 -9.58
CA LEU A 87 -8.20 -2.29 -9.44
C LEU A 87 -7.59 -3.67 -9.68
N VAL A 88 -6.62 -3.75 -10.53
CA VAL A 88 -5.89 -4.98 -10.86
C VAL A 88 -4.43 -4.82 -10.45
N GLY A 89 -3.85 -5.86 -9.88
CA GLY A 89 -2.41 -5.89 -9.55
C GLY A 89 -1.87 -7.32 -9.57
N HIS A 90 -0.54 -7.44 -9.57
CA HIS A 90 0.13 -8.72 -9.41
C HIS A 90 0.55 -8.90 -7.95
N ASN A 91 -0.12 -9.78 -7.21
CA ASN A 91 -0.12 -9.83 -5.74
C ASN A 91 -0.84 -8.62 -5.11
N VAL A 92 -1.95 -8.24 -5.72
CA VAL A 92 -2.72 -7.01 -5.40
C VAL A 92 -3.00 -6.78 -3.91
N SER A 93 -2.99 -7.83 -3.09
CA SER A 93 -3.20 -7.69 -1.64
C SER A 93 -2.13 -6.83 -0.96
N PHE A 94 -0.89 -6.84 -1.49
CA PHE A 94 0.18 -6.00 -1.02
C PHE A 94 -0.11 -4.51 -1.34
N ASP A 95 -0.30 -4.19 -2.59
CA ASP A 95 -0.54 -2.82 -3.06
C ASP A 95 -1.84 -2.23 -2.50
N ALA A 96 -2.88 -3.05 -2.42
CA ALA A 96 -4.15 -2.67 -1.81
C ALA A 96 -4.00 -2.38 -0.31
N ALA A 97 -3.21 -3.16 0.43
CA ALA A 97 -2.94 -2.89 1.84
C ALA A 97 -2.10 -1.62 2.04
N MET A 98 -1.11 -1.39 1.16
CA MET A 98 -0.31 -0.17 1.18
C MET A 98 -1.16 1.06 0.89
N LEU A 99 -1.96 1.04 -0.19
CA LEU A 99 -2.85 2.14 -0.56
C LEU A 99 -3.89 2.42 0.54
N ALA A 100 -4.54 1.37 1.06
CA ALA A 100 -5.52 1.50 2.14
C ALA A 100 -4.90 2.08 3.42
N SER A 101 -3.64 1.71 3.73
CA SER A 101 -2.91 2.25 4.88
C SER A 101 -2.57 3.72 4.72
N GLU A 102 -2.13 4.15 3.54
CA GLU A 102 -1.84 5.56 3.27
C GLU A 102 -3.11 6.42 3.28
N LEU A 103 -4.21 5.94 2.68
CA LEU A 103 -5.51 6.61 2.76
C LEU A 103 -5.98 6.75 4.22
N TRP A 104 -5.78 5.70 5.02
CA TRP A 104 -6.10 5.72 6.45
C TRP A 104 -5.26 6.76 7.21
N ARG A 105 -3.94 6.84 6.95
CA ARG A 105 -3.05 7.84 7.54
C ARG A 105 -3.45 9.26 7.18
N ALA A 106 -3.85 9.45 5.93
CA ALA A 106 -4.27 10.73 5.38
C ALA A 106 -5.66 11.19 5.81
N ASP A 107 -6.38 10.38 6.62
CA ASP A 107 -7.77 10.62 7.01
C ASP A 107 -8.75 10.67 5.83
N MET A 108 -8.41 9.93 4.79
CA MET A 108 -9.22 9.80 3.59
C MET A 108 -10.11 8.57 3.67
N ARG A 109 -11.26 8.65 3.01
CA ARG A 109 -12.13 7.49 2.86
C ARG A 109 -11.45 6.46 1.98
N VAL A 110 -11.32 5.23 2.47
CA VAL A 110 -10.85 4.12 1.64
C VAL A 110 -11.98 3.69 0.71
N ASN A 111 -11.73 3.75 -0.57
CA ASN A 111 -12.68 3.46 -1.64
C ASN A 111 -13.14 2.00 -1.63
N LYS A 112 -14.25 1.74 -2.33
CA LYS A 112 -14.85 0.40 -2.47
C LYS A 112 -14.52 -0.26 -3.82
N ASN A 113 -13.54 0.27 -4.58
CA ASN A 113 -13.10 -0.36 -5.81
C ASN A 113 -12.81 -1.84 -5.56
N ASN A 114 -13.35 -2.71 -6.38
CA ASN A 114 -13.06 -4.13 -6.30
C ASN A 114 -11.63 -4.41 -6.77
N THR A 115 -10.90 -5.30 -6.08
CA THR A 115 -9.52 -5.64 -6.41
C THR A 115 -9.43 -7.04 -7.01
N TYR A 116 -8.56 -7.22 -8.00
CA TYR A 116 -8.36 -8.48 -8.71
C TYR A 116 -6.87 -8.78 -8.87
N CYS A 117 -6.50 -10.06 -8.73
CA CYS A 117 -5.11 -10.49 -8.61
C CYS A 117 -4.65 -11.37 -9.76
N THR A 118 -3.77 -10.89 -10.63
CA THR A 118 -3.20 -11.69 -11.72
C THR A 118 -2.32 -12.83 -11.22
N LEU A 119 -1.65 -12.69 -10.05
CA LEU A 119 -0.90 -13.79 -9.43
C LEU A 119 -1.81 -14.97 -9.09
N SER A 120 -3.05 -14.71 -8.64
CA SER A 120 -4.02 -15.76 -8.36
C SER A 120 -4.49 -16.49 -9.62
N ALA A 121 -4.62 -15.78 -10.72
CA ALA A 121 -4.94 -16.38 -12.02
C ALA A 121 -3.76 -17.17 -12.58
N SER A 122 -2.54 -16.60 -12.59
CA SER A 122 -1.36 -17.29 -13.11
C SER A 122 -1.06 -18.60 -12.39
N ARG A 123 -1.15 -18.62 -11.05
CA ARG A 123 -0.98 -19.87 -10.27
C ARG A 123 -1.99 -20.97 -10.59
N LYS A 124 -3.17 -20.63 -11.07
CA LYS A 124 -4.25 -21.57 -11.35
C LYS A 124 -4.34 -21.97 -12.82
N LEU A 125 -3.85 -21.13 -13.72
CA LEU A 125 -4.03 -21.26 -15.15
C LEU A 125 -2.74 -21.49 -15.93
N LEU A 126 -1.58 -21.05 -15.37
CA LEU A 126 -0.28 -21.21 -16.02
C LEU A 126 0.54 -22.26 -15.26
N GLU A 127 1.02 -23.27 -15.99
CA GLU A 127 1.94 -24.28 -15.44
C GLU A 127 3.38 -23.74 -15.45
N ARG A 128 3.73 -22.93 -14.43
CA ARG A 128 5.05 -22.29 -14.33
C ARG A 128 5.75 -22.62 -13.01
N LYS A 129 7.08 -22.71 -13.05
CA LYS A 129 7.91 -22.97 -11.84
C LYS A 129 7.87 -21.78 -10.88
N SER A 130 7.86 -20.57 -11.43
CA SER A 130 7.71 -19.33 -10.68
C SER A 130 6.53 -18.54 -11.23
N ASN A 131 5.84 -17.84 -10.34
CA ASN A 131 4.76 -16.93 -10.68
C ASN A 131 5.09 -15.49 -10.23
N SER A 132 6.36 -15.14 -10.03
CA SER A 132 6.74 -13.73 -9.88
C SER A 132 6.51 -12.98 -11.19
N LEU A 133 6.15 -11.70 -11.11
CA LEU A 133 5.87 -10.90 -12.31
C LEU A 133 7.08 -10.88 -13.26
N SER A 134 8.28 -10.67 -12.73
CA SER A 134 9.52 -10.64 -13.49
C SER A 134 9.85 -11.97 -14.20
N ASP A 135 9.61 -13.11 -13.51
CA ASP A 135 9.82 -14.42 -14.14
C ASP A 135 8.79 -14.68 -15.23
N LEU A 136 7.50 -14.37 -14.98
CA LEU A 136 6.45 -14.52 -15.98
C LEU A 136 6.67 -13.62 -17.18
N THR A 137 7.06 -12.36 -16.97
CA THR A 137 7.38 -11.41 -18.04
C THR A 137 8.48 -11.95 -18.94
N ARG A 138 9.57 -12.46 -18.35
CA ARG A 138 10.67 -13.07 -19.08
C ARG A 138 10.26 -14.38 -19.79
N ASP A 139 9.65 -15.31 -19.06
CA ASP A 139 9.36 -16.66 -19.54
C ASP A 139 8.26 -16.70 -20.63
N LEU A 140 7.37 -15.70 -20.61
CA LEU A 140 6.32 -15.51 -21.61
C LEU A 140 6.73 -14.52 -22.71
N ASN A 141 7.96 -13.96 -22.61
CA ASN A 141 8.47 -12.95 -23.54
C ASN A 141 7.50 -11.78 -23.75
N LEU A 142 6.97 -11.23 -22.63
CA LEU A 142 6.09 -10.09 -22.68
C LEU A 142 6.81 -8.80 -23.13
N PRO A 143 6.10 -7.80 -23.67
CA PRO A 143 6.70 -6.64 -24.33
C PRO A 143 7.64 -5.81 -23.45
N ASN A 144 7.27 -5.54 -22.20
CA ASN A 144 8.08 -4.75 -21.28
C ASN A 144 8.95 -5.68 -20.40
N GLN A 145 10.27 -5.46 -20.40
CA GLN A 145 11.23 -6.24 -19.59
C GLN A 145 11.78 -5.44 -18.40
N VAL A 146 11.38 -4.18 -18.23
CA VAL A 146 11.73 -3.37 -17.04
C VAL A 146 10.92 -3.88 -15.86
N SER A 147 11.53 -3.94 -14.69
CA SER A 147 10.88 -4.33 -13.43
C SER A 147 11.36 -3.46 -12.28
N HIS A 148 10.63 -3.49 -11.18
CA HIS A 148 10.89 -2.70 -9.98
C HIS A 148 10.83 -1.18 -10.22
N ARG A 149 9.87 -0.77 -11.05
CA ARG A 149 9.33 0.59 -11.17
C ARG A 149 7.83 0.44 -11.34
N ALA A 150 7.07 1.16 -10.54
CA ALA A 150 5.64 0.92 -10.39
C ALA A 150 4.86 0.99 -11.71
N LEU A 151 5.15 1.97 -12.59
CA LEU A 151 4.46 2.05 -13.89
C LEU A 151 4.85 0.88 -14.80
N ALA A 152 6.13 0.50 -14.85
CA ALA A 152 6.59 -0.63 -15.65
C ALA A 152 5.98 -1.97 -15.16
N ASP A 153 5.84 -2.15 -13.86
CA ASP A 153 5.21 -3.35 -13.29
C ASP A 153 3.69 -3.37 -13.48
N ALA A 154 3.03 -2.21 -13.50
CA ALA A 154 1.64 -2.09 -13.93
C ALA A 154 1.46 -2.48 -15.42
N GLU A 155 2.34 -2.04 -16.32
CA GLU A 155 2.35 -2.44 -17.74
C GLU A 155 2.61 -3.94 -17.90
N ASN A 156 3.59 -4.50 -17.19
CA ASN A 156 3.87 -5.94 -17.18
C ASN A 156 2.66 -6.74 -16.70
N THR A 157 1.98 -6.27 -15.66
CA THR A 157 0.75 -6.89 -15.14
C THR A 157 -0.39 -6.86 -16.16
N PHE A 158 -0.55 -5.76 -16.89
CA PHE A 158 -1.51 -5.67 -17.99
C PHE A 158 -1.20 -6.66 -19.12
N HIS A 159 0.03 -6.72 -19.58
CA HIS A 159 0.43 -7.68 -20.62
C HIS A 159 0.27 -9.14 -20.18
N LEU A 160 0.57 -9.43 -18.92
CA LEU A 160 0.31 -10.74 -18.34
C LEU A 160 -1.18 -11.09 -18.33
N LEU A 161 -2.03 -10.13 -17.92
CA LEU A 161 -3.49 -10.31 -17.94
C LEU A 161 -3.98 -10.61 -19.35
N GLN A 162 -3.58 -9.82 -20.34
CA GLN A 162 -3.93 -10.04 -21.74
C GLN A 162 -3.46 -11.40 -22.26
N HIS A 163 -2.25 -11.82 -21.87
CA HIS A 163 -1.73 -13.14 -22.24
C HIS A 163 -2.61 -14.26 -21.67
N ILE A 164 -2.96 -14.20 -20.38
CA ILE A 164 -3.81 -15.22 -19.75
C ILE A 164 -5.22 -15.23 -20.36
N GLU A 165 -5.79 -14.06 -20.64
CA GLU A 165 -7.10 -13.95 -21.29
C GLU A 165 -7.10 -14.57 -22.69
N LYS A 166 -6.03 -14.35 -23.45
CA LYS A 166 -5.87 -14.92 -24.78
C LYS A 166 -5.75 -16.46 -24.76
N GLU A 167 -4.95 -16.99 -23.83
CA GLU A 167 -4.69 -18.43 -23.74
C GLU A 167 -5.85 -19.22 -23.11
N CYS A 168 -6.50 -18.65 -22.10
CA CYS A 168 -7.48 -19.38 -21.28
C CYS A 168 -8.91 -18.87 -21.42
N GLY A 169 -9.12 -17.74 -22.10
CA GLY A 169 -10.40 -17.04 -22.17
C GLY A 169 -10.62 -16.06 -21.02
N ALA A 170 -11.17 -14.88 -21.33
CA ALA A 170 -11.33 -13.78 -20.39
C ALA A 170 -12.19 -14.16 -19.18
N GLU A 171 -13.36 -14.77 -19.38
CA GLU A 171 -14.25 -15.16 -18.27
C GLU A 171 -13.56 -16.10 -17.27
N LEU A 172 -12.82 -17.10 -17.76
CA LEU A 172 -12.09 -18.02 -16.90
C LEU A 172 -10.97 -17.28 -16.16
N CYS A 173 -10.20 -16.44 -16.85
CA CYS A 173 -9.14 -15.63 -16.25
C CYS A 173 -9.68 -14.81 -15.07
N TRP A 174 -10.68 -13.98 -15.31
CA TRP A 174 -11.27 -13.13 -14.27
C TRP A 174 -11.86 -13.93 -13.10
N SER A 175 -12.45 -15.10 -13.36
CA SER A 175 -12.96 -16.00 -12.31
C SER A 175 -11.86 -16.54 -11.40
N LYS A 176 -10.60 -16.57 -11.84
CA LYS A 176 -9.43 -17.04 -11.09
C LYS A 176 -8.66 -15.92 -10.39
N MET A 177 -8.92 -14.67 -10.76
CA MET A 177 -8.28 -13.50 -10.13
C MET A 177 -8.83 -13.16 -8.74
N GLY A 178 -9.92 -13.78 -8.31
CA GLY A 178 -10.56 -13.57 -7.02
C GLY A 178 -12.00 -13.10 -7.15
N ASN A 179 -12.63 -12.81 -6.01
CA ASN A 179 -14.05 -12.44 -5.93
C ASN A 179 -14.28 -10.91 -5.93
N GLY A 180 -13.26 -10.12 -6.25
CA GLY A 180 -13.38 -8.67 -6.22
C GLY A 180 -13.48 -8.13 -4.78
N ALA A 181 -12.50 -8.45 -3.92
CA ALA A 181 -12.48 -7.88 -2.57
C ALA A 181 -12.40 -6.35 -2.66
N PRO A 182 -13.25 -5.60 -1.94
CA PRO A 182 -13.19 -4.15 -2.00
C PRO A 182 -11.91 -3.62 -1.35
N LEU A 183 -11.31 -2.56 -1.91
CA LEU A 183 -10.11 -1.92 -1.36
C LEU A 183 -10.25 -1.61 0.14
N SER A 184 -11.45 -1.26 0.57
CA SER A 184 -11.76 -1.00 1.99
C SER A 184 -11.59 -2.22 2.91
N SER A 185 -11.52 -3.45 2.38
CA SER A 185 -11.23 -4.65 3.19
C SER A 185 -9.76 -4.80 3.55
N PHE A 186 -8.87 -4.03 2.89
CA PHE A 186 -7.42 -4.02 3.16
C PHE A 186 -7.00 -2.93 4.15
N LYS A 187 -7.95 -2.25 4.77
CA LYS A 187 -7.65 -1.31 5.86
C LYS A 187 -6.80 -1.98 6.93
N PRO A 188 -5.89 -1.23 7.57
CA PRO A 188 -5.11 -1.75 8.68
C PRO A 188 -6.03 -2.40 9.72
N SER A 189 -5.72 -3.65 10.09
CA SER A 189 -6.48 -4.36 11.11
C SER A 189 -6.24 -3.71 12.48
N GLN A 190 -7.30 -3.66 13.31
CA GLN A 190 -7.15 -3.22 14.69
C GLN A 190 -6.31 -4.22 15.47
N VAL A 191 -5.28 -3.72 16.15
CA VAL A 191 -4.45 -4.49 17.07
C VAL A 191 -5.18 -4.62 18.41
N HIS A 192 -5.14 -5.80 19.03
CA HIS A 192 -5.65 -5.96 20.39
C HIS A 192 -4.74 -5.21 21.38
N LEU A 193 -5.31 -4.24 22.08
CA LEU A 193 -4.60 -3.48 23.10
C LEU A 193 -5.10 -3.86 24.50
N PRO A 194 -4.20 -3.95 25.50
CA PRO A 194 -4.60 -4.00 26.91
C PRO A 194 -5.51 -2.83 27.28
N LYS A 195 -6.43 -3.02 28.22
CA LYS A 195 -7.44 -2.00 28.61
C LYS A 195 -6.85 -0.62 28.91
N ARG A 196 -5.68 -0.59 29.59
CA ARG A 196 -4.99 0.67 29.93
C ARG A 196 -4.56 1.51 28.71
N PHE A 197 -4.55 0.91 27.50
CA PHE A 197 -4.15 1.57 26.25
C PHE A 197 -5.31 1.78 25.28
N HIS A 198 -6.56 1.51 25.67
CA HIS A 198 -7.71 1.70 24.79
C HIS A 198 -7.87 3.13 24.31
N ALA A 199 -7.49 4.12 25.14
CA ALA A 199 -7.52 5.54 24.76
C ALA A 199 -6.66 5.84 23.52
N LEU A 200 -5.56 5.10 23.27
CA LEU A 200 -4.75 5.24 22.04
C LEU A 200 -5.57 4.87 20.79
N ARG A 201 -6.35 3.79 20.88
CA ARG A 201 -7.22 3.38 19.78
C ARG A 201 -8.32 4.39 19.54
N GLU A 202 -9.02 4.79 20.59
CA GLU A 202 -10.10 5.79 20.50
C GLU A 202 -9.58 7.09 19.92
N ALA A 203 -8.39 7.54 20.34
CA ALA A 203 -7.75 8.73 19.80
C ALA A 203 -7.37 8.57 18.32
N ALA A 204 -6.88 7.39 17.89
CA ALA A 204 -6.57 7.11 16.49
C ALA A 204 -7.83 7.08 15.61
N GLU A 205 -8.91 6.46 16.08
CA GLU A 205 -10.20 6.37 15.37
C GLU A 205 -10.91 7.73 15.28
N ASN A 206 -10.89 8.50 16.39
CA ASN A 206 -11.56 9.80 16.48
C ASN A 206 -10.69 10.98 16.04
N ARG A 207 -9.43 10.71 15.62
CA ARG A 207 -8.46 11.72 15.19
C ARG A 207 -8.16 12.78 16.27
N THR A 208 -8.27 12.41 17.53
CA THR A 208 -7.97 13.27 18.67
C THR A 208 -6.53 13.13 19.14
N SER A 209 -6.08 14.07 19.95
CA SER A 209 -4.78 14.03 20.62
C SER A 209 -4.91 13.51 22.05
N LEU A 210 -3.81 12.99 22.57
CA LEU A 210 -3.65 12.65 24.00
C LEU A 210 -2.18 12.84 24.42
N HIS A 211 -1.95 12.87 25.73
CA HIS A 211 -0.60 12.89 26.29
C HIS A 211 -0.16 11.48 26.68
N ILE A 212 1.09 11.16 26.40
CA ILE A 212 1.73 9.93 26.86
C ILE A 212 2.96 10.27 27.72
N ASP A 213 3.11 9.57 28.84
CA ASP A 213 4.40 9.46 29.51
C ASP A 213 5.20 8.38 28.79
N TYR A 214 6.31 8.75 28.20
CA TYR A 214 7.07 7.88 27.31
C TYR A 214 8.52 7.75 27.78
N ARG A 215 9.01 6.50 27.90
CA ARG A 215 10.39 6.21 28.20
C ARG A 215 11.25 6.17 26.95
N LEU A 216 12.17 7.12 26.84
CA LEU A 216 13.15 7.15 25.76
C LEU A 216 14.17 6.01 25.89
N ALA A 217 14.85 5.67 24.78
CA ALA A 217 15.88 4.62 24.76
C ALA A 217 17.05 4.86 25.74
N ASN A 218 17.31 6.12 26.10
CA ASN A 218 18.31 6.48 27.11
C ASN A 218 17.81 6.38 28.56
N GLY A 219 16.59 5.85 28.78
CA GLY A 219 15.97 5.68 30.10
C GLY A 219 15.28 6.92 30.67
N ARG A 220 15.32 8.07 29.97
CA ARG A 220 14.65 9.30 30.42
C ARG A 220 13.15 9.24 30.10
N ASP A 221 12.32 9.62 31.06
CA ASP A 221 10.88 9.74 30.89
C ASP A 221 10.52 11.17 30.44
N VAL A 222 9.59 11.26 29.47
CA VAL A 222 9.13 12.52 28.88
C VAL A 222 7.63 12.47 28.65
N VAL A 223 6.96 13.61 28.84
CA VAL A 223 5.55 13.77 28.47
C VAL A 223 5.48 14.29 27.04
N ILE A 224 4.73 13.61 26.20
CA ILE A 224 4.59 13.97 24.79
C ILE A 224 3.11 13.99 24.42
N LYS A 225 2.66 15.09 23.80
CA LYS A 225 1.34 15.15 23.16
C LYS A 225 1.44 14.59 21.75
N ILE A 226 0.63 13.58 21.47
CA ILE A 226 0.61 12.87 20.19
C ILE A 226 -0.80 12.80 19.60
N HIS A 227 -0.86 12.69 18.27
CA HIS A 227 -2.08 12.41 17.51
C HIS A 227 -1.89 11.01 16.87
N PRO A 228 -2.37 9.94 17.51
CA PRO A 228 -2.24 8.59 16.97
C PRO A 228 -2.93 8.49 15.60
N ARG A 229 -2.30 7.74 14.67
CA ARG A 229 -2.82 7.53 13.32
C ARG A 229 -2.99 6.05 12.99
N LEU A 230 -1.97 5.26 13.28
CA LEU A 230 -1.94 3.85 13.01
C LEU A 230 -1.34 3.09 14.19
N ILE A 231 -1.97 1.96 14.55
CA ILE A 231 -1.45 1.05 15.57
C ILE A 231 -1.32 -0.33 14.91
N TYR A 232 -0.13 -0.89 14.94
CA TYR A 232 0.16 -2.16 14.28
C TYR A 232 1.22 -2.97 15.01
N ASN A 233 1.26 -4.28 14.72
CA ASN A 233 2.31 -5.16 15.20
C ASN A 233 3.44 -5.26 14.18
N SER A 234 4.67 -5.18 14.68
CA SER A 234 5.89 -5.47 13.93
C SER A 234 6.67 -6.53 14.70
N GLY A 235 6.57 -7.78 14.27
CA GLY A 235 6.99 -8.92 15.06
C GLY A 235 6.19 -8.99 16.37
N GLU A 236 6.90 -9.13 17.50
CA GLU A 236 6.31 -9.17 18.84
C GLU A 236 5.99 -7.79 19.43
N ARG A 237 6.35 -6.71 18.74
CA ARG A 237 6.20 -5.35 19.25
C ARG A 237 4.96 -4.68 18.68
N THR A 238 4.21 -4.00 19.54
CA THR A 238 3.14 -3.10 19.11
C THR A 238 3.69 -1.69 18.94
N ILE A 239 3.46 -1.12 17.77
CA ILE A 239 3.95 0.20 17.36
C ILE A 239 2.75 1.14 17.21
N ILE A 240 2.89 2.34 17.73
CA ILE A 240 1.98 3.46 17.54
C ILE A 240 2.66 4.46 16.61
N GLU A 241 2.12 4.66 15.43
CA GLU A 241 2.49 5.75 14.55
C GLU A 241 1.64 6.96 14.90
N ALA A 242 2.26 8.06 15.23
CA ALA A 242 1.57 9.26 15.67
C ALA A 242 2.30 10.53 15.24
N LYS A 243 1.54 11.58 14.92
CA LYS A 243 2.09 12.92 14.74
C LYS A 243 2.39 13.52 16.11
N CYS A 244 3.63 13.94 16.32
CA CYS A 244 4.05 14.65 17.53
C CYS A 244 3.57 16.09 17.45
N ASP A 245 2.81 16.56 18.44
CA ASP A 245 2.25 17.92 18.46
C ASP A 245 3.35 19.00 18.42
N THR A 246 4.43 18.79 19.19
CA THR A 246 5.52 19.75 19.31
C THR A 246 6.38 19.88 18.04
N SER A 247 6.66 18.77 17.36
CA SER A 247 7.52 18.77 16.17
C SER A 247 6.76 18.78 14.85
N GLY A 248 5.46 18.49 14.86
CA GLY A 248 4.65 18.30 13.66
C GLY A 248 5.02 17.06 12.82
N ILE A 249 6.03 16.29 13.25
CA ILE A 249 6.57 15.14 12.51
C ILE A 249 5.88 13.87 12.97
N THR A 250 5.57 12.97 12.03
CA THR A 250 5.12 11.61 12.32
C THR A 250 6.28 10.77 12.83
N LYS A 251 6.09 10.14 13.99
CA LYS A 251 7.06 9.27 14.68
C LYS A 251 6.39 7.97 15.07
N THR A 252 7.23 6.97 15.32
CA THR A 252 6.80 5.68 15.87
C THR A 252 7.15 5.59 17.36
N TYR A 253 6.21 5.08 18.14
CA TYR A 253 6.34 4.87 19.59
C TYR A 253 6.09 3.40 19.88
N LEU A 254 6.93 2.81 20.74
CA LEU A 254 6.71 1.44 21.21
C LEU A 254 5.68 1.45 22.33
N LEU A 255 4.67 0.57 22.25
CA LEU A 255 3.64 0.47 23.28
C LEU A 255 4.22 0.19 24.66
N ASP A 256 5.23 -0.70 24.74
CA ASP A 256 5.87 -1.09 25.99
C ASP A 256 6.67 0.04 26.66
N SER A 257 6.99 1.10 25.91
CA SER A 257 7.67 2.29 26.43
C SER A 257 6.70 3.38 26.89
N ILE A 258 5.38 3.19 26.69
CA ILE A 258 4.35 4.09 27.22
C ILE A 258 4.04 3.69 28.66
N LEU A 259 4.31 4.60 29.60
CA LEU A 259 4.14 4.39 31.04
C LEU A 259 2.71 4.70 31.47
N SER A 260 2.17 5.84 31.00
CA SER A 260 0.78 6.26 31.25
C SER A 260 0.22 7.06 30.09
N ILE A 261 -1.09 7.26 30.11
CA ILE A 261 -1.84 8.04 29.12
C ILE A 261 -2.75 8.99 29.87
N ASP A 262 -2.73 10.28 29.51
CA ASP A 262 -3.65 11.30 29.93
C ASP A 262 -4.46 11.82 28.74
N ILE A 263 -5.78 11.93 28.92
CA ILE A 263 -6.76 12.30 27.88
C ILE A 263 -7.02 13.81 27.91
#